data_14681c5f0843cfb9c083aafd5dab87c2
#
_entry.id   14681c5f0843cfb9c083aafd5dab87c2
#
_cell.length_a   1.000
_cell.length_b   1.000
_cell.length_c   1.000
_cell.angle_alpha   90.00
_cell.angle_beta   90.00
_cell.angle_gamma   90.00
#
_symmetry.space_group_name_H-M   'P 1'
#
loop_
_entity.id
_entity.type
_entity.pdbx_description
1 polymer ?
#
loop_
_entity_poly.entity_id
_entity_poly.type
_entity_poly.pdbx_seq_one_letter_code
_entity_poly.pdbx_strand_id
1 'polypeptide(L)'
;DGKGYRVVLVAAAAAAVFRCDVLVLAAPLGLALLAQKQVTLGNAIIMGVASTAMSIFTTVAYDSIMWQKLVWPEGAVLFFNTVENKSSEWGTSPPLWYLYSALPRALLATALFIPFGLIKPLAKGKKLSSTLMSPLSLLDKEVLPYFCVPVVFIGLYSVLPHKELRFIFPALPLFNIVAGVGLSKLISISGGGGGGGGGGGGGGG
;
A
#
# COMPACT_ATOMS: atom_id res chain seq x y z
N ASP A 1 -9.03 17.11 8.01
CA ASP A 1 -7.88 16.46 8.63
C ASP A 1 -6.70 16.53 7.64
N GLY A 2 -5.61 17.20 8.02
CA GLY A 2 -4.46 17.45 7.13
C GLY A 2 -3.60 16.22 6.81
N LYS A 3 -3.97 15.04 7.28
CA LYS A 3 -3.21 13.79 7.09
C LYS A 3 -3.13 13.35 5.63
N GLY A 4 -4.24 13.43 4.89
CA GLY A 4 -4.27 13.06 3.48
C GLY A 4 -3.33 13.91 2.62
N TYR A 5 -3.27 15.21 2.89
CA TYR A 5 -2.36 16.12 2.17
C TYR A 5 -0.89 15.86 2.49
N ARG A 6 -0.55 15.44 3.72
CA ARG A 6 0.82 15.01 4.05
C ARG A 6 1.25 13.81 3.23
N VAL A 7 0.35 12.85 3.00
CA VAL A 7 0.63 11.70 2.13
C VAL A 7 0.94 12.16 0.71
N VAL A 8 0.17 13.10 0.15
CA VAL A 8 0.42 13.68 -1.18
C VAL A 8 1.79 14.35 -1.25
N LEU A 9 2.12 15.19 -0.27
CA LEU A 9 3.41 15.90 -0.20
C LEU A 9 4.59 14.92 -0.15
N VAL A 10 4.52 13.92 0.75
CA VAL A 10 5.60 12.94 0.94
C VAL A 10 5.75 12.05 -0.29
N ALA A 11 4.65 11.59 -0.88
CA ALA A 11 4.70 10.75 -2.08
C ALA A 11 5.29 11.51 -3.27
N ALA A 12 4.91 12.78 -3.47
CA ALA A 12 5.47 13.64 -4.51
C ALA A 12 6.97 13.90 -4.33
N ALA A 13 7.39 14.21 -3.10
CA ALA A 13 8.80 14.39 -2.77
C ALA A 13 9.60 13.11 -2.97
N ALA A 14 9.09 11.97 -2.50
CA ALA A 14 9.76 10.68 -2.65
C ALA A 14 9.95 10.29 -4.11
N ALA A 15 8.94 10.56 -4.95
CA ALA A 15 9.02 10.31 -6.38
C ALA A 15 10.07 11.18 -7.09
N ALA A 16 10.22 12.44 -6.67
CA ALA A 16 11.13 13.38 -7.30
C ALA A 16 12.60 13.18 -6.87
N VAL A 17 12.84 12.72 -5.63
CA VAL A 17 14.18 12.64 -5.03
C VAL A 17 14.76 11.23 -5.08
N PHE A 18 13.95 10.23 -4.78
CA PHE A 18 14.46 8.87 -4.59
C PHE A 18 14.14 7.94 -5.75
N ARG A 19 12.86 7.87 -6.15
CA ARG A 19 12.42 6.91 -7.17
C ARG A 19 11.16 7.39 -7.86
N CYS A 20 11.25 7.70 -9.12
CA CYS A 20 10.12 8.14 -9.93
C CYS A 20 8.98 7.08 -10.03
N ASP A 21 9.30 5.80 -9.85
CA ASP A 21 8.32 4.71 -9.85
C ASP A 21 7.35 4.75 -8.66
N VAL A 22 7.66 5.50 -7.59
CA VAL A 22 6.72 5.79 -6.51
C VAL A 22 5.44 6.47 -7.03
N LEU A 23 5.49 7.18 -8.17
CA LEU A 23 4.31 7.75 -8.81
C LEU A 23 3.27 6.68 -9.19
N VAL A 24 3.72 5.49 -9.57
CA VAL A 24 2.83 4.37 -9.91
C VAL A 24 2.03 3.90 -8.68
N LEU A 25 2.63 3.97 -7.48
CA LEU A 25 1.92 3.71 -6.21
C LEU A 25 1.09 4.93 -5.78
N ALA A 26 1.61 6.14 -5.98
CA ALA A 26 0.94 7.38 -5.59
C ALA A 26 -0.38 7.59 -6.32
N ALA A 27 -0.51 7.12 -7.58
CA ALA A 27 -1.73 7.23 -8.36
C ALA A 27 -2.93 6.49 -7.71
N PRO A 28 -2.90 5.16 -7.46
CA PRO A 28 -3.99 4.47 -6.79
C PRO A 28 -4.18 4.94 -5.34
N LEU A 29 -3.12 5.34 -4.64
CA LEU A 29 -3.22 5.91 -3.30
C LEU A 29 -3.94 7.25 -3.32
N GLY A 30 -3.61 8.14 -4.25
CA GLY A 30 -4.30 9.42 -4.44
C GLY A 30 -5.78 9.23 -4.77
N LEU A 31 -6.12 8.28 -5.64
CA LEU A 31 -7.51 7.92 -5.93
C LEU A 31 -8.26 7.43 -4.68
N ALA A 32 -7.62 6.62 -3.84
CA ALA A 32 -8.20 6.16 -2.59
C ALA A 32 -8.46 7.33 -1.62
N LEU A 33 -7.53 8.28 -1.50
CA LEU A 33 -7.70 9.49 -0.67
C LEU A 33 -8.83 10.39 -1.19
N LEU A 34 -8.97 10.54 -2.50
CA LEU A 34 -10.06 11.27 -3.14
C LEU A 34 -11.41 10.59 -2.89
N ALA A 35 -11.49 9.27 -3.08
CA ALA A 35 -12.70 8.48 -2.85
C ALA A 35 -13.16 8.54 -1.38
N GLN A 36 -12.22 8.59 -0.44
CA GLN A 36 -12.48 8.77 0.99
C GLN A 36 -12.73 10.23 1.39
N LYS A 37 -12.72 11.17 0.44
CA LYS A 37 -12.86 12.62 0.69
C LYS A 37 -11.84 13.19 1.68
N GLN A 38 -10.67 12.58 1.82
CA GLN A 38 -9.59 13.05 2.68
C GLN A 38 -8.82 14.22 2.05
N VAL A 39 -8.85 14.31 0.72
CA VAL A 39 -8.27 15.40 -0.06
C VAL A 39 -9.24 15.85 -1.15
N THR A 40 -9.11 17.09 -1.61
CA THR A 40 -9.77 17.59 -2.81
C THR A 40 -8.80 17.55 -3.99
N LEU A 41 -9.30 17.28 -5.19
CA LEU A 41 -8.45 17.12 -6.38
C LEU A 41 -7.59 18.37 -6.65
N GLY A 42 -8.20 19.56 -6.60
CA GLY A 42 -7.49 20.81 -6.83
C GLY A 42 -6.33 21.03 -5.86
N ASN A 43 -6.58 20.89 -4.55
CA ASN A 43 -5.53 21.05 -3.55
C ASN A 43 -4.47 19.94 -3.63
N ALA A 44 -4.86 18.70 -3.93
CA ALA A 44 -3.91 17.60 -4.10
C ALA A 44 -2.95 17.87 -5.28
N ILE A 45 -3.46 18.39 -6.41
CA ILE A 45 -2.64 18.78 -7.56
C ILE A 45 -1.70 19.93 -7.17
N ILE A 46 -2.21 21.01 -6.58
CA ILE A 46 -1.39 22.18 -6.23
C ILE A 46 -0.27 21.74 -5.25
N MET A 47 -0.61 21.00 -4.22
CA MET A 47 0.37 20.55 -3.22
C MET A 47 1.36 19.54 -3.78
N GLY A 48 0.89 18.62 -4.64
CA GLY A 48 1.74 17.66 -5.34
C GLY A 48 2.75 18.36 -6.24
N VAL A 49 2.29 19.28 -7.08
CA VAL A 49 3.16 20.07 -7.98
C VAL A 49 4.16 20.91 -7.19
N ALA A 50 3.71 21.62 -6.15
CA ALA A 50 4.59 22.44 -5.31
C ALA A 50 5.66 21.59 -4.61
N SER A 51 5.27 20.43 -4.06
CA SER A 51 6.20 19.50 -3.42
C SER A 51 7.22 18.94 -4.43
N THR A 52 6.76 18.52 -5.61
CA THR A 52 7.64 18.03 -6.68
C THR A 52 8.63 19.10 -7.12
N ALA A 53 8.16 20.33 -7.39
CA ALA A 53 9.03 21.43 -7.82
C ALA A 53 10.09 21.77 -6.78
N MET A 54 9.70 21.88 -5.50
CA MET A 54 10.64 22.13 -4.41
C MET A 54 11.66 21.00 -4.26
N SER A 55 11.22 19.76 -4.38
CA SER A 55 12.06 18.57 -4.27
C SER A 55 13.05 18.47 -5.43
N ILE A 56 12.61 18.71 -6.68
CA ILE A 56 13.51 18.76 -7.85
C ILE A 56 14.53 19.88 -7.69
N PHE A 57 14.10 21.08 -7.28
CA PHE A 57 15.01 22.19 -7.06
C PHE A 57 16.11 21.82 -6.03
N THR A 58 15.70 21.23 -4.92
CA THR A 58 16.63 20.85 -3.85
C THR A 58 17.61 19.77 -4.29
N THR A 59 17.12 18.67 -4.91
CA THR A 59 17.98 17.57 -5.34
C THR A 59 18.90 18.00 -6.48
N VAL A 60 18.39 18.75 -7.47
CA VAL A 60 19.23 19.26 -8.57
C VAL A 60 20.31 20.20 -8.05
N ALA A 61 19.99 21.10 -7.13
CA ALA A 61 21.00 21.99 -6.56
C ALA A 61 22.09 21.21 -5.79
N TYR A 62 21.70 20.27 -4.94
CA TYR A 62 22.63 19.45 -4.17
C TYR A 62 23.48 18.54 -5.07
N ASP A 63 22.84 17.78 -5.96
CA ASP A 63 23.51 16.82 -6.82
C ASP A 63 24.43 17.52 -7.83
N SER A 64 24.03 18.69 -8.36
CA SER A 64 24.86 19.45 -9.29
C SER A 64 26.14 19.98 -8.65
N ILE A 65 26.09 20.34 -7.37
CA ILE A 65 27.30 20.73 -6.62
C ILE A 65 28.21 19.51 -6.41
N MET A 66 27.62 18.38 -5.99
CA MET A 66 28.39 17.16 -5.72
C MET A 66 29.06 16.60 -7.00
N TRP A 67 28.33 16.57 -8.09
CA TRP A 67 28.82 16.01 -9.37
C TRP A 67 29.55 17.03 -10.27
N GLN A 68 29.63 18.30 -9.83
CA GLN A 68 30.24 19.40 -10.61
C GLN A 68 29.67 19.56 -12.01
N LYS A 69 28.40 19.21 -12.20
CA LYS A 69 27.65 19.34 -13.46
C LYS A 69 26.16 19.42 -13.17
N LEU A 70 25.42 20.13 -14.00
CA LEU A 70 23.97 20.18 -13.89
C LEU A 70 23.38 18.78 -14.12
N VAL A 71 22.75 18.19 -13.10
CA VAL A 71 22.19 16.85 -13.16
C VAL A 71 20.95 16.72 -12.28
N TRP A 72 19.97 16.00 -12.81
CA TRP A 72 18.85 15.44 -12.04
C TRP A 72 18.90 13.92 -12.20
N PRO A 73 19.44 13.16 -11.21
CA PRO A 73 19.67 11.72 -11.35
C PRO A 73 18.39 10.94 -11.64
N GLU A 74 17.30 11.21 -10.90
CA GLU A 74 16.02 10.51 -11.13
C GLU A 74 15.40 10.86 -12.49
N GLY A 75 15.56 12.08 -12.97
CA GLY A 75 15.12 12.46 -14.31
C GLY A 75 15.87 11.72 -15.41
N ALA A 76 17.18 11.51 -15.23
CA ALA A 76 17.98 10.73 -16.15
C ALA A 76 17.54 9.25 -16.18
N VAL A 77 17.28 8.65 -15.01
CA VAL A 77 16.76 7.28 -14.89
C VAL A 77 15.36 7.16 -15.51
N LEU A 78 14.48 8.13 -15.25
CA LEU A 78 13.15 8.17 -15.84
C LEU A 78 13.22 8.22 -17.38
N PHE A 79 14.07 9.08 -17.92
CA PHE A 79 14.26 9.22 -19.38
C PHE A 79 14.77 7.89 -19.98
N PHE A 80 15.80 7.29 -19.38
CA PHE A 80 16.37 6.01 -19.83
C PHE A 80 15.31 4.90 -19.86
N ASN A 81 14.50 4.79 -18.81
CA ASN A 81 13.50 3.72 -18.69
C ASN A 81 12.27 3.94 -19.58
N THR A 82 11.86 5.20 -19.79
CA THR A 82 10.60 5.51 -20.49
C THR A 82 10.81 5.83 -21.96
N VAL A 83 11.87 6.55 -22.33
CA VAL A 83 12.11 7.01 -23.70
C VAL A 83 12.99 6.01 -24.45
N GLU A 84 14.08 5.55 -23.84
CA GLU A 84 14.97 4.57 -24.48
C GLU A 84 14.42 3.15 -24.44
N ASN A 85 13.45 2.86 -23.55
CA ASN A 85 12.74 1.58 -23.40
C ASN A 85 13.65 0.34 -23.36
N LYS A 86 14.84 0.48 -22.77
CA LYS A 86 15.85 -0.58 -22.71
C LYS A 86 15.64 -1.59 -21.57
N SER A 87 14.54 -1.46 -20.82
CA SER A 87 14.25 -2.35 -19.69
C SER A 87 14.11 -3.83 -20.10
N SER A 88 13.68 -4.11 -21.33
CA SER A 88 13.55 -5.47 -21.85
C SER A 88 14.91 -6.19 -22.07
N GLU A 89 16.02 -5.47 -22.22
CA GLU A 89 17.35 -6.05 -22.37
C GLU A 89 17.81 -6.80 -21.11
N TRP A 90 17.24 -6.50 -19.96
CA TRP A 90 17.52 -7.13 -18.67
C TRP A 90 16.71 -8.42 -18.42
N GLY A 91 16.06 -8.94 -19.45
CA GLY A 91 15.21 -10.14 -19.38
C GLY A 91 13.75 -9.84 -19.18
N THR A 92 12.91 -10.80 -19.52
CA THR A 92 11.44 -10.70 -19.44
C THR A 92 10.86 -11.77 -18.55
N SER A 93 9.74 -11.46 -17.90
CA SER A 93 9.01 -12.39 -17.04
C SER A 93 7.52 -12.42 -17.41
N PRO A 94 6.82 -13.56 -17.20
CA PRO A 94 5.39 -13.67 -17.50
C PRO A 94 4.56 -12.61 -16.77
N PRO A 95 3.39 -12.19 -17.29
CA PRO A 95 2.55 -11.15 -16.68
C PRO A 95 2.19 -11.41 -15.22
N LEU A 96 1.87 -12.65 -14.86
CA LEU A 96 1.47 -13.03 -13.50
C LEU A 96 2.64 -13.36 -12.56
N TRP A 97 3.90 -13.11 -12.97
CA TRP A 97 5.10 -13.46 -12.19
C TRP A 97 5.07 -12.88 -10.78
N TYR A 98 4.56 -11.66 -10.61
CA TYR A 98 4.44 -11.07 -9.28
C TYR A 98 3.51 -11.85 -8.37
N LEU A 99 2.40 -12.40 -8.89
CA LEU A 99 1.40 -13.09 -8.08
C LEU A 99 1.88 -14.47 -7.62
N TYR A 100 2.45 -15.28 -8.53
CA TYR A 100 2.81 -16.65 -8.18
C TYR A 100 4.25 -16.82 -7.68
N SER A 101 5.13 -15.87 -7.92
CA SER A 101 6.55 -15.98 -7.59
C SER A 101 7.01 -14.92 -6.59
N ALA A 102 6.81 -13.63 -6.86
CA ALA A 102 7.38 -12.54 -6.06
C ALA A 102 6.63 -12.34 -4.74
N LEU A 103 5.30 -12.20 -4.77
CA LEU A 103 4.48 -11.96 -3.58
C LEU A 103 4.54 -13.10 -2.55
N PRO A 104 4.41 -14.39 -2.93
CA PRO A 104 4.53 -15.46 -1.94
C PRO A 104 5.88 -15.47 -1.23
N ARG A 105 6.98 -15.16 -1.95
CA ARG A 105 8.31 -15.08 -1.36
C ARG A 105 8.51 -13.86 -0.47
N ALA A 106 7.87 -12.72 -0.83
CA ALA A 106 8.01 -11.48 -0.08
C ALA A 106 7.14 -11.46 1.18
N LEU A 107 5.94 -12.01 1.13
CA LEU A 107 4.99 -11.98 2.24
C LEU A 107 5.12 -13.21 3.16
N LEU A 108 5.58 -14.36 2.65
CA LEU A 108 5.70 -15.59 3.42
C LEU A 108 4.43 -15.90 4.23
N ALA A 109 4.59 -16.19 5.52
CA ALA A 109 3.49 -16.50 6.42
C ALA A 109 2.51 -15.33 6.62
N THR A 110 2.92 -14.07 6.40
CA THR A 110 2.03 -12.92 6.58
C THR A 110 0.88 -12.92 5.56
N ALA A 111 1.07 -13.51 4.38
CA ALA A 111 0.04 -13.66 3.37
C ALA A 111 -1.20 -14.40 3.89
N LEU A 112 -1.02 -15.35 4.82
CA LEU A 112 -2.12 -16.14 5.39
C LEU A 112 -3.09 -15.29 6.22
N PHE A 113 -2.67 -14.15 6.75
CA PHE A 113 -3.50 -13.27 7.57
C PHE A 113 -4.27 -12.22 6.76
N ILE A 114 -3.90 -11.98 5.49
CA ILE A 114 -4.56 -10.99 4.63
C ILE A 114 -6.07 -11.24 4.48
N PRO A 115 -6.56 -12.46 4.21
CA PRO A 115 -8.00 -12.71 4.09
C PRO A 115 -8.77 -12.33 5.36
N PHE A 116 -8.20 -12.61 6.54
CA PHE A 116 -8.82 -12.28 7.83
C PHE A 116 -8.85 -10.76 8.07
N GLY A 117 -7.86 -10.02 7.56
CA GLY A 117 -7.86 -8.55 7.58
C GLY A 117 -9.01 -7.95 6.79
N LEU A 118 -9.30 -8.54 5.63
CA LEU A 118 -10.34 -8.03 4.72
C LEU A 118 -11.77 -8.33 5.19
N ILE A 119 -11.97 -9.34 6.05
CA ILE A 119 -13.29 -9.74 6.51
C ILE A 119 -13.63 -8.99 7.80
N LYS A 120 -14.86 -8.48 7.87
CA LYS A 120 -15.40 -7.90 9.11
C LYS A 120 -15.50 -8.97 10.18
N PRO A 121 -15.14 -8.66 11.45
CA PRO A 121 -15.40 -9.58 12.54
C PRO A 121 -16.91 -9.84 12.64
N LEU A 122 -17.31 -11.11 12.72
CA LEU A 122 -18.70 -11.47 12.95
C LEU A 122 -19.09 -10.99 14.35
N ALA A 123 -20.05 -10.09 14.43
CA ALA A 123 -20.59 -9.65 15.73
C ALA A 123 -21.21 -10.85 16.44
N LYS A 124 -20.80 -11.10 17.70
CA LYS A 124 -21.40 -12.15 18.55
C LYS A 124 -22.92 -12.01 18.51
N GLY A 125 -23.62 -13.05 18.03
CA GLY A 125 -25.08 -13.12 18.03
C GLY A 125 -25.80 -12.80 16.70
N LYS A 126 -25.11 -12.36 15.63
CA LYS A 126 -25.72 -12.24 14.30
C LYS A 126 -25.70 -13.59 13.57
N LYS A 127 -26.87 -14.06 13.16
CA LYS A 127 -26.97 -15.28 12.35
C LYS A 127 -26.28 -15.07 11.00
N LEU A 128 -25.42 -16.00 10.63
CA LEU A 128 -24.65 -16.02 9.37
C LEU A 128 -25.54 -15.87 8.13
N SER A 129 -26.81 -16.31 8.22
CA SER A 129 -27.73 -16.33 7.07
C SER A 129 -28.14 -14.95 6.53
N SER A 130 -28.17 -13.90 7.39
CA SER A 130 -28.49 -12.53 6.92
C SER A 130 -27.30 -11.80 6.30
N THR A 131 -26.09 -12.30 6.52
CA THR A 131 -24.85 -11.69 6.05
C THR A 131 -24.40 -12.26 4.68
N LEU A 132 -24.88 -13.45 4.32
CA LEU A 132 -24.56 -14.12 3.06
C LEU A 132 -25.28 -13.53 1.82
N MET A 133 -26.24 -12.61 1.99
CA MET A 133 -26.97 -12.01 0.88
C MET A 133 -26.15 -11.04 0.02
N SER A 134 -24.98 -10.57 0.48
CA SER A 134 -24.06 -9.78 -0.34
C SER A 134 -22.62 -10.00 0.13
N PRO A 135 -21.76 -10.66 -0.67
CA PRO A 135 -20.36 -10.92 -0.30
C PRO A 135 -19.55 -9.64 -0.06
N LEU A 136 -19.93 -8.54 -0.71
CA LEU A 136 -19.33 -7.21 -0.49
C LEU A 136 -19.64 -6.63 0.91
N SER A 137 -20.70 -7.05 1.56
CA SER A 137 -21.04 -6.59 2.92
C SER A 137 -20.15 -7.20 3.99
N LEU A 138 -19.48 -8.33 3.66
CA LEU A 138 -18.51 -8.99 4.53
C LEU A 138 -17.16 -8.28 4.55
N LEU A 139 -16.86 -7.47 3.52
CA LEU A 139 -15.57 -6.79 3.43
C LEU A 139 -15.51 -5.60 4.39
N ASP A 140 -14.35 -5.47 5.02
CA ASP A 140 -14.03 -4.35 5.88
C ASP A 140 -13.65 -3.14 5.02
N LYS A 141 -14.57 -2.17 4.94
CA LYS A 141 -14.42 -0.98 4.10
C LYS A 141 -13.28 -0.07 4.54
N GLU A 142 -12.88 -0.14 5.79
CA GLU A 142 -11.76 0.66 6.32
C GLU A 142 -10.43 0.06 5.90
N VAL A 143 -10.35 -1.26 5.83
CA VAL A 143 -9.12 -2.00 5.46
C VAL A 143 -8.98 -2.15 3.94
N LEU A 144 -10.10 -2.19 3.22
CA LEU A 144 -10.15 -2.45 1.79
C LEU A 144 -9.21 -1.55 0.95
N PRO A 145 -9.09 -0.23 1.19
CA PRO A 145 -8.18 0.63 0.44
C PRO A 145 -6.72 0.21 0.56
N TYR A 146 -6.29 -0.24 1.75
CA TYR A 146 -4.92 -0.70 2.00
C TYR A 146 -4.58 -1.99 1.25
N PHE A 147 -5.59 -2.75 0.84
CA PHE A 147 -5.44 -3.92 -0.02
C PHE A 147 -5.55 -3.56 -1.50
N CYS A 148 -6.52 -2.74 -1.89
CA CYS A 148 -6.75 -2.40 -3.30
C CYS A 148 -5.61 -1.58 -3.90
N VAL A 149 -5.03 -0.63 -3.16
CA VAL A 149 -3.93 0.20 -3.64
C VAL A 149 -2.73 -0.64 -4.09
N PRO A 150 -2.15 -1.54 -3.26
CA PRO A 150 -1.02 -2.36 -3.68
C PRO A 150 -1.39 -3.38 -4.76
N VAL A 151 -2.64 -3.88 -4.80
CA VAL A 151 -3.10 -4.78 -5.89
C VAL A 151 -3.10 -4.06 -7.23
N VAL A 152 -3.65 -2.84 -7.29
CA VAL A 152 -3.64 -2.01 -8.52
C VAL A 152 -2.21 -1.68 -8.92
N PHE A 153 -1.37 -1.29 -7.98
CA PHE A 153 0.04 -1.01 -8.21
C PHE A 153 0.77 -2.22 -8.84
N ILE A 154 0.62 -3.41 -8.28
CA ILE A 154 1.23 -4.63 -8.81
C ILE A 154 0.64 -4.99 -10.18
N GLY A 155 -0.67 -4.77 -10.37
CA GLY A 155 -1.32 -4.94 -11.67
C GLY A 155 -0.68 -4.09 -12.76
N LEU A 156 -0.43 -2.81 -12.47
CA LEU A 156 0.25 -1.87 -13.38
C LEU A 156 1.68 -2.35 -13.69
N TYR A 157 2.44 -2.76 -12.68
CA TYR A 157 3.80 -3.32 -12.89
C TYR A 157 3.80 -4.66 -13.65
N SER A 158 2.72 -5.43 -13.57
CA SER A 158 2.59 -6.71 -14.27
C SER A 158 2.53 -6.55 -15.79
N VAL A 159 2.17 -5.37 -16.28
CA VAL A 159 2.17 -5.04 -17.72
C VAL A 159 3.58 -4.90 -18.28
N LEU A 160 4.55 -4.48 -17.44
CA LEU A 160 5.93 -4.30 -17.88
C LEU A 160 6.59 -5.66 -18.19
N PRO A 161 7.36 -5.78 -19.30
CA PRO A 161 8.05 -7.02 -19.64
C PRO A 161 9.10 -7.42 -18.60
N HIS A 162 9.95 -6.48 -18.19
CA HIS A 162 10.97 -6.70 -17.17
C HIS A 162 10.38 -6.57 -15.77
N LYS A 163 10.61 -7.59 -14.93
CA LYS A 163 10.05 -7.67 -13.57
C LYS A 163 11.13 -8.02 -12.56
N GLU A 164 11.18 -7.24 -11.49
CA GLU A 164 12.04 -7.50 -10.35
C GLU A 164 11.25 -7.38 -9.04
N LEU A 165 11.67 -8.12 -8.02
CA LEU A 165 11.03 -8.07 -6.70
C LEU A 165 11.10 -6.66 -6.08
N ARG A 166 12.23 -5.96 -6.29
CA ARG A 166 12.45 -4.61 -5.73
C ARG A 166 11.42 -3.58 -6.23
N PHE A 167 10.84 -3.76 -7.41
CA PHE A 167 9.85 -2.83 -7.95
C PHE A 167 8.54 -2.84 -7.16
N ILE A 168 8.20 -3.95 -6.52
CA ILE A 168 6.98 -4.05 -5.72
C ILE A 168 7.22 -3.85 -4.22
N PHE A 169 8.43 -3.56 -3.77
CA PHE A 169 8.71 -3.29 -2.35
C PHE A 169 7.82 -2.20 -1.74
N PRO A 170 7.49 -1.09 -2.43
CA PRO A 170 6.61 -0.07 -1.88
C PRO A 170 5.19 -0.57 -1.55
N ALA A 171 4.74 -1.67 -2.18
CA ALA A 171 3.44 -2.28 -1.91
C ALA A 171 3.41 -3.16 -0.66
N LEU A 172 4.55 -3.75 -0.27
CA LEU A 172 4.62 -4.75 0.82
C LEU A 172 4.15 -4.21 2.17
N PRO A 173 4.50 -2.98 2.61
CA PRO A 173 4.00 -2.42 3.86
C PRO A 173 2.47 -2.35 3.92
N LEU A 174 1.79 -2.07 2.81
CA LEU A 174 0.34 -2.01 2.76
C LEU A 174 -0.29 -3.41 2.95
N PHE A 175 0.25 -4.44 2.32
CA PHE A 175 -0.18 -5.82 2.57
C PHE A 175 0.07 -6.24 4.01
N ASN A 176 1.21 -5.86 4.60
CA ASN A 176 1.52 -6.16 5.98
C ASN A 176 0.58 -5.46 6.98
N ILE A 177 0.11 -4.24 6.67
CA ILE A 177 -0.94 -3.57 7.45
C ILE A 177 -2.21 -4.43 7.44
N VAL A 178 -2.67 -4.88 6.27
CA VAL A 178 -3.86 -5.72 6.14
C VAL A 178 -3.69 -7.04 6.91
N ALA A 179 -2.51 -7.68 6.78
CA ALA A 179 -2.18 -8.91 7.51
C ALA A 179 -2.17 -8.69 9.03
N GLY A 180 -1.59 -7.57 9.50
CA GLY A 180 -1.57 -7.20 10.91
C GLY A 180 -2.97 -7.01 11.51
N VAL A 181 -3.86 -6.36 10.76
CA VAL A 181 -5.28 -6.27 11.14
C VAL A 181 -5.92 -7.65 11.21
N GLY A 182 -5.61 -8.54 10.25
CA GLY A 182 -6.11 -9.92 10.24
C GLY A 182 -5.65 -10.71 11.46
N LEU A 183 -4.38 -10.62 11.79
CA LEU A 183 -3.83 -11.26 12.99
C LEU A 183 -4.48 -10.72 14.28
N SER A 184 -4.63 -9.41 14.38
CA SER A 184 -5.30 -8.77 15.53
C SER A 184 -6.74 -9.27 15.71
N LYS A 185 -7.51 -9.38 14.61
CA LYS A 185 -8.87 -9.94 14.64
C LYS A 185 -8.89 -11.39 15.13
N LEU A 186 -7.96 -12.23 14.68
CA LEU A 186 -7.85 -13.63 15.09
C LEU A 186 -7.51 -13.76 16.59
N ILE A 187 -6.56 -12.97 17.11
CA ILE A 187 -6.20 -12.96 18.53
C ILE A 187 -7.41 -12.53 19.37
N SER A 188 -8.16 -11.53 18.96
CA SER A 188 -9.34 -11.06 19.66
C SER A 188 -10.46 -12.12 19.77
N ILE A 189 -10.60 -12.96 18.74
CA ILE A 189 -11.53 -14.08 18.75
C ILE A 189 -11.07 -15.17 19.73
N SER A 190 -9.78 -15.51 19.73
CA SER A 190 -9.17 -16.52 20.59
C SER A 190 -9.19 -16.12 22.08
N GLY A 191 -8.83 -14.83 22.36
CA GLY A 191 -8.76 -14.33 23.74
C GLY A 191 -10.11 -14.10 24.43
N GLY A 192 -11.18 -13.97 23.66
CA GLY A 192 -12.55 -13.78 24.19
C GLY A 192 -13.23 -15.02 24.80
N GLY A 193 -12.54 -16.17 24.78
CA GLY A 193 -13.05 -17.44 25.35
C GLY A 193 -12.65 -17.72 26.79
N GLY A 194 -11.79 -16.89 27.40
CA GLY A 194 -11.16 -17.18 28.70
C GLY A 194 -11.65 -16.38 29.91
N GLY A 195 -12.77 -15.67 29.82
CA GLY A 195 -13.24 -14.80 30.90
C GLY A 195 -14.60 -15.22 31.50
N GLY A 196 -14.74 -16.47 31.95
CA GLY A 196 -15.97 -16.91 32.59
C GLY A 196 -15.76 -18.10 33.52
N GLY A 197 -15.17 -17.87 34.69
CA GLY A 197 -15.07 -18.96 35.65
C GLY A 197 -14.26 -18.57 36.87
N GLY A 198 -14.91 -18.13 37.96
CA GLY A 198 -14.25 -18.07 39.23
C GLY A 198 -14.74 -16.99 40.17
N GLY A 199 -15.81 -17.24 40.85
CA GLY A 199 -16.22 -16.36 41.94
C GLY A 199 -17.47 -16.85 42.60
N GLY A 200 -17.50 -18.09 42.99
CA GLY A 200 -18.51 -18.60 43.89
C GLY A 200 -17.84 -19.01 45.18
N GLY A 201 -18.42 -18.69 46.24
CA GLY A 201 -18.13 -19.24 47.55
C GLY A 201 -17.85 -18.15 48.54
N GLY A 202 -18.66 -17.92 49.36
CA GLY A 202 -19.32 -18.65 50.37
C GLY A 202 -18.82 -18.12 51.65
N GLY A 203 -19.60 -18.04 52.50
CA GLY A 203 -19.67 -18.65 53.73
C GLY A 203 -19.98 -17.67 54.87
N GLY A 204 -21.04 -17.91 55.40
CA GLY A 204 -21.58 -17.41 56.63
C GLY A 204 -20.74 -17.76 57.83
N GLY A 205 -21.07 -17.14 58.87
CA GLY A 205 -20.64 -17.24 60.19
C GLY A 205 -21.10 -16.06 60.97
#